data_f8edb07ec76cffaf1fb5c4fe39e74d1d
#
_entry.id   f8edb07ec76cffaf1fb5c4fe39e74d1d
#
_cell.length_a   1.000
_cell.length_b   1.000
_cell.length_c   1.000
_cell.angle_alpha   90.00
_cell.angle_beta   90.00
_cell.angle_gamma   90.00
#
_symmetry.space_group_name_H-M   'P 1'
#
loop_
_entity.id
_entity.type
_entity.pdbx_description
1 polymer ?
#
loop_
_entity_poly.entity_id
_entity_poly.type
_entity_poly.pdbx_seq_one_letter_code
_entity_poly.pdbx_strand_id
1 'polypeptide(L)'
;MNYDVVIIGAGPSGIAAGHNIINNKLSCCIIDKQVFPRNKLCAGGVTQKTFELLKSLNLGQEFKGENTIISKSVSIYLKDKYITDIECKGNTYLVDRFEFDEYLVRAYEKKGGKLLENTKIKNTDTENNIITLSDNQNIKFKYIIGADGAVGITRSLVDKDIKPNGFCLQVDVDKINTNYNSDKMSMYYGVLPYGYGWIFPKKNHLSVGFIGEYDKKIDYKCEFEKFLSNVGINCDRSEFKGAFIPFGQYLNKPINQDKNLLLVGDAAGFVDPITGEGIYFAVLSGLKASETIVKAIKNEDINIIDEYTYEVYNITNSIKKGSKLKKVIYNYKNPIFNSMKNKKIGSFMFNDCVYNSNYDILKTLNNKRL
;
A
#
# COMPACT_ATOMS: atom_id res chain seq x y z
N MET A 1 16.80 -12.22 23.62
CA MET A 1 15.98 -13.11 22.75
C MET A 1 16.69 -13.27 21.44
N ASN A 2 16.59 -14.43 20.77
CA ASN A 2 17.25 -14.70 19.49
C ASN A 2 16.20 -15.17 18.48
N TYR A 3 16.22 -14.63 17.28
CA TYR A 3 15.32 -15.00 16.17
C TYR A 3 16.11 -15.14 14.86
N ASP A 4 15.63 -15.99 13.95
CA ASP A 4 16.16 -16.04 12.61
C ASP A 4 15.82 -14.74 11.85
N VAL A 5 14.59 -14.25 12.03
CA VAL A 5 14.12 -13.02 11.37
C VAL A 5 13.42 -12.10 12.39
N VAL A 6 13.81 -10.83 12.38
CA VAL A 6 13.07 -9.76 13.05
C VAL A 6 12.43 -8.86 12.01
N ILE A 7 11.14 -8.56 12.18
CA ILE A 7 10.37 -7.70 11.28
C ILE A 7 9.99 -6.43 12.02
N ILE A 8 10.25 -5.29 11.42
CA ILE A 8 9.93 -3.98 11.98
C ILE A 8 8.69 -3.44 11.28
N GLY A 9 7.55 -3.46 11.97
CA GLY A 9 6.23 -3.07 11.49
C GLY A 9 5.29 -4.24 11.24
N ALA A 10 4.10 -4.20 11.85
CA ALA A 10 3.05 -5.21 11.75
C ALA A 10 1.93 -4.81 10.75
N GLY A 11 2.26 -4.03 9.71
CA GLY A 11 1.38 -3.79 8.58
C GLY A 11 1.24 -5.02 7.67
N PRO A 12 0.42 -4.96 6.60
CA PRO A 12 0.19 -6.10 5.71
C PRO A 12 1.47 -6.73 5.16
N SER A 13 2.52 -5.95 4.88
CA SER A 13 3.81 -6.47 4.41
C SER A 13 4.56 -7.27 5.48
N GLY A 14 4.60 -6.73 6.71
CA GLY A 14 5.27 -7.40 7.82
C GLY A 14 4.56 -8.69 8.23
N ILE A 15 3.22 -8.66 8.28
CA ILE A 15 2.42 -9.85 8.60
C ILE A 15 2.57 -10.94 7.52
N ALA A 16 2.52 -10.56 6.23
CA ALA A 16 2.70 -11.53 5.14
C ALA A 16 4.09 -12.19 5.22
N ALA A 17 5.13 -11.40 5.47
CA ALA A 17 6.48 -11.91 5.65
C ALA A 17 6.59 -12.82 6.88
N GLY A 18 6.15 -12.36 8.05
CA GLY A 18 6.24 -13.12 9.30
C GLY A 18 5.48 -14.43 9.23
N HIS A 19 4.29 -14.42 8.64
CA HIS A 19 3.47 -15.61 8.46
C HIS A 19 4.18 -16.65 7.58
N ASN A 20 4.82 -16.23 6.49
CA ASN A 20 5.57 -17.15 5.63
C ASN A 20 6.85 -17.69 6.32
N ILE A 21 7.55 -16.86 7.12
CA ILE A 21 8.71 -17.30 7.91
C ILE A 21 8.33 -18.41 8.90
N ILE A 22 7.27 -18.21 9.69
CA ILE A 22 6.84 -19.23 10.67
C ILE A 22 6.30 -20.49 10.01
N ASN A 23 5.63 -20.39 8.86
CA ASN A 23 5.19 -21.54 8.08
C ASN A 23 6.39 -22.38 7.58
N ASN A 24 7.56 -21.77 7.38
CA ASN A 24 8.79 -22.43 7.02
C ASN A 24 9.60 -22.90 8.25
N LYS A 25 9.00 -22.88 9.46
CA LYS A 25 9.59 -23.35 10.73
C LYS A 25 10.83 -22.56 11.16
N LEU A 26 10.93 -21.29 10.77
CA LEU A 26 11.96 -20.37 11.23
C LEU A 26 11.38 -19.50 12.35
N SER A 27 12.25 -19.12 13.29
CA SER A 27 11.86 -18.24 14.39
C SER A 27 11.70 -16.78 13.90
N CYS A 28 10.56 -16.17 14.22
CA CYS A 28 10.22 -14.81 13.77
C CYS A 28 9.63 -14.00 14.91
N CYS A 29 10.05 -12.72 15.00
CA CYS A 29 9.45 -11.74 15.89
C CYS A 29 9.09 -10.48 15.11
N ILE A 30 7.84 -10.03 15.20
CA ILE A 30 7.40 -8.74 14.66
C ILE A 30 7.37 -7.71 15.78
N ILE A 31 7.90 -6.51 15.52
CA ILE A 31 7.92 -5.38 16.47
C ILE A 31 7.09 -4.26 15.86
N ASP A 32 6.06 -3.78 16.57
CA ASP A 32 5.31 -2.59 16.18
C ASP A 32 5.18 -1.60 17.35
N LYS A 33 5.31 -0.31 17.02
CA LYS A 33 5.17 0.78 18.00
C LYS A 33 3.74 1.05 18.43
N GLN A 34 2.77 0.49 17.73
CA GLN A 34 1.34 0.64 18.00
C GLN A 34 0.79 -0.58 18.71
N VAL A 35 -0.39 -0.42 19.30
CA VAL A 35 -1.24 -1.51 19.80
C VAL A 35 -2.35 -1.72 18.79
N PHE A 36 -2.66 -2.96 18.45
CA PHE A 36 -3.76 -3.29 17.56
C PHE A 36 -5.05 -3.56 18.36
N PRO A 37 -6.20 -3.17 17.81
CA PRO A 37 -6.43 -2.52 16.50
C PRO A 37 -5.96 -1.06 16.49
N ARG A 38 -5.41 -0.61 15.35
CA ARG A 38 -4.91 0.76 15.17
C ARG A 38 -5.42 1.43 13.91
N ASN A 39 -5.57 2.75 13.98
CA ASN A 39 -5.86 3.52 12.79
C ASN A 39 -4.65 3.64 11.87
N LYS A 40 -4.88 3.45 10.57
CA LYS A 40 -3.89 3.69 9.50
C LYS A 40 -4.58 4.46 8.38
N LEU A 41 -4.11 5.67 8.11
CA LEU A 41 -4.65 6.50 7.04
C LEU A 41 -4.55 5.76 5.70
N CYS A 42 -5.70 5.50 5.08
CA CYS A 42 -5.84 4.77 3.81
C CYS A 42 -7.31 4.77 3.40
N ALA A 43 -7.60 4.92 2.11
CA ALA A 43 -8.94 4.76 1.57
C ALA A 43 -9.54 3.35 1.80
N GLY A 44 -8.68 2.35 2.07
CA GLY A 44 -9.10 0.99 2.39
C GLY A 44 -9.61 0.20 1.18
N GLY A 45 -9.20 0.54 -0.03
CA GLY A 45 -9.50 -0.27 -1.21
C GLY A 45 -8.56 -1.48 -1.29
N VAL A 46 -9.10 -2.68 -1.08
CA VAL A 46 -8.36 -3.96 -1.19
C VAL A 46 -8.90 -4.73 -2.38
N THR A 47 -8.06 -4.90 -3.40
CA THR A 47 -8.46 -5.58 -4.64
C THR A 47 -8.61 -7.09 -4.45
N GLN A 48 -9.40 -7.72 -5.31
CA GLN A 48 -9.57 -9.18 -5.31
C GLN A 48 -8.23 -9.92 -5.40
N LYS A 49 -7.30 -9.46 -6.25
CA LYS A 49 -5.94 -10.04 -6.36
C LYS A 49 -5.17 -10.04 -5.03
N THR A 50 -5.41 -9.02 -4.18
CA THR A 50 -4.80 -8.97 -2.84
C THR A 50 -5.38 -10.06 -1.93
N PHE A 51 -6.69 -10.24 -1.93
CA PHE A 51 -7.32 -11.32 -1.16
C PHE A 51 -6.92 -12.71 -1.67
N GLU A 52 -6.78 -12.90 -2.98
CA GLU A 52 -6.30 -14.15 -3.57
C GLU A 52 -4.86 -14.46 -3.10
N LEU A 53 -4.00 -13.44 -3.09
CA LEU A 53 -2.63 -13.57 -2.56
C LEU A 53 -2.63 -13.88 -1.05
N LEU A 54 -3.45 -13.21 -0.25
CA LEU A 54 -3.58 -13.50 1.18
C LEU A 54 -4.11 -14.92 1.42
N LYS A 55 -5.08 -15.38 0.62
CA LYS A 55 -5.59 -16.76 0.70
C LYS A 55 -4.52 -17.80 0.40
N SER A 56 -3.64 -17.55 -0.58
CA SER A 56 -2.53 -18.45 -0.89
C SER A 56 -1.54 -18.58 0.29
N LEU A 57 -1.49 -17.58 1.16
CA LEU A 57 -0.73 -17.59 2.40
C LEU A 57 -1.52 -18.16 3.60
N ASN A 58 -2.75 -18.65 3.40
CA ASN A 58 -3.68 -19.00 4.47
C ASN A 58 -3.99 -17.82 5.42
N LEU A 59 -3.93 -16.61 4.89
CA LEU A 59 -4.36 -15.35 5.50
C LEU A 59 -5.63 -14.85 4.79
N GLY A 60 -6.49 -14.12 5.47
CA GLY A 60 -7.63 -13.44 4.81
C GLY A 60 -8.83 -14.32 4.45
N GLN A 61 -8.83 -15.61 4.73
CA GLN A 61 -9.92 -16.54 4.34
C GLN A 61 -11.24 -16.23 5.04
N GLU A 62 -11.19 -15.73 6.25
CA GLU A 62 -12.35 -15.50 7.14
C GLU A 62 -12.60 -14.01 7.40
N PHE A 63 -11.91 -13.10 6.69
CA PHE A 63 -12.11 -11.68 6.94
C PHE A 63 -13.54 -11.25 6.59
N LYS A 64 -14.24 -10.76 7.60
CA LYS A 64 -15.60 -10.21 7.53
C LYS A 64 -15.64 -8.90 8.31
N GLY A 65 -15.11 -7.83 7.72
CA GLY A 65 -15.14 -6.50 8.35
C GLY A 65 -16.58 -5.99 8.45
N GLU A 66 -16.95 -5.46 9.62
CA GLU A 66 -18.32 -4.99 9.91
C GLU A 66 -18.74 -3.87 8.97
N ASN A 67 -17.81 -2.95 8.64
CA ASN A 67 -18.06 -1.82 7.77
C ASN A 67 -17.70 -2.08 6.29
N THR A 68 -17.30 -3.30 5.93
CA THR A 68 -16.86 -3.62 4.58
C THR A 68 -17.99 -3.59 3.56
N ILE A 69 -17.75 -2.91 2.44
CA ILE A 69 -18.57 -2.96 1.21
C ILE A 69 -17.76 -3.60 0.10
N ILE A 70 -18.43 -4.36 -0.77
CA ILE A 70 -17.83 -4.90 -1.99
C ILE A 70 -18.28 -4.04 -3.16
N SER A 71 -17.36 -3.26 -3.73
CA SER A 71 -17.62 -2.48 -4.93
C SER A 71 -17.19 -3.24 -6.18
N LYS A 72 -18.07 -3.26 -7.20
CA LYS A 72 -17.84 -3.88 -8.51
C LYS A 72 -17.66 -2.85 -9.61
N SER A 73 -17.72 -1.59 -9.28
CA SER A 73 -17.63 -0.49 -10.25
C SER A 73 -16.98 0.73 -9.64
N VAL A 74 -16.43 1.58 -10.51
CA VAL A 74 -15.84 2.86 -10.14
C VAL A 74 -16.42 3.96 -11.01
N SER A 75 -16.81 5.07 -10.40
CA SER A 75 -17.21 6.30 -11.08
C SER A 75 -15.97 7.18 -11.26
N ILE A 76 -15.68 7.55 -12.50
CA ILE A 76 -14.53 8.37 -12.88
C ILE A 76 -14.97 9.80 -13.12
N TYR A 77 -14.26 10.72 -12.50
CA TYR A 77 -14.44 12.16 -12.65
C TYR A 77 -13.13 12.83 -13.10
N LEU A 78 -13.23 13.88 -13.88
CA LEU A 78 -12.12 14.81 -14.15
C LEU A 78 -12.46 16.14 -13.47
N LYS A 79 -11.76 16.45 -12.38
CA LYS A 79 -12.13 17.45 -11.39
C LYS A 79 -13.53 17.11 -10.81
N ASP A 80 -14.51 17.96 -10.99
CA ASP A 80 -15.93 17.82 -10.60
C ASP A 80 -16.82 17.21 -11.69
N LYS A 81 -16.27 17.09 -12.94
CA LYS A 81 -17.04 16.61 -14.10
C LYS A 81 -17.06 15.09 -14.18
N TYR A 82 -18.26 14.50 -14.10
CA TYR A 82 -18.47 13.07 -14.36
C TYR A 82 -18.04 12.69 -15.78
N ILE A 83 -17.33 11.60 -15.91
CA ILE A 83 -16.84 11.05 -17.17
C ILE A 83 -17.58 9.77 -17.53
N THR A 84 -17.51 8.75 -16.65
CA THR A 84 -18.11 7.43 -16.91
C THR A 84 -18.09 6.55 -15.67
N ASP A 85 -18.94 5.51 -15.66
CA ASP A 85 -18.82 4.37 -14.76
C ASP A 85 -18.11 3.22 -15.47
N ILE A 86 -17.23 2.55 -14.76
CA ILE A 86 -16.50 1.39 -15.27
C ILE A 86 -16.77 0.21 -14.34
N GLU A 87 -17.21 -0.91 -14.89
CA GLU A 87 -17.28 -2.18 -14.18
C GLU A 87 -15.87 -2.75 -14.00
N CYS A 88 -15.51 -3.07 -12.76
CA CYS A 88 -14.22 -3.68 -12.43
C CYS A 88 -14.25 -5.18 -12.79
N LYS A 89 -13.15 -5.70 -13.31
CA LYS A 89 -13.00 -7.15 -13.63
C LYS A 89 -13.01 -8.04 -12.37
N GLY A 90 -12.75 -7.48 -11.22
CA GLY A 90 -12.78 -8.16 -9.94
C GLY A 90 -13.38 -7.29 -8.84
N ASN A 91 -13.68 -7.90 -7.73
CA ASN A 91 -14.19 -7.19 -6.57
C ASN A 91 -13.11 -6.27 -5.96
N THR A 92 -13.53 -5.10 -5.50
CA THR A 92 -12.75 -4.27 -4.59
C THR A 92 -13.46 -4.22 -3.26
N TYR A 93 -12.79 -4.67 -2.22
CA TYR A 93 -13.30 -4.67 -0.85
C TYR A 93 -12.91 -3.35 -0.22
N LEU A 94 -13.90 -2.56 0.15
CA LEU A 94 -13.72 -1.26 0.80
C LEU A 94 -13.74 -1.50 2.31
N VAL A 95 -12.55 -1.73 2.87
CA VAL A 95 -12.37 -2.16 4.27
C VAL A 95 -11.96 -1.00 5.16
N ASP A 96 -12.25 -1.10 6.45
CA ASP A 96 -11.59 -0.30 7.47
C ASP A 96 -10.24 -0.92 7.81
N ARG A 97 -9.18 -0.12 7.72
CA ARG A 97 -7.82 -0.55 8.04
C ARG A 97 -7.65 -0.94 9.51
N PHE A 98 -8.50 -0.38 10.38
CA PHE A 98 -8.60 -0.74 11.77
C PHE A 98 -8.95 -2.23 11.94
N GLU A 99 -10.01 -2.70 11.25
CA GLU A 99 -10.46 -4.10 11.29
C GLU A 99 -9.56 -5.02 10.47
N PHE A 100 -9.14 -4.57 9.29
CA PHE A 100 -8.37 -5.39 8.36
C PHE A 100 -6.97 -5.70 8.88
N ASP A 101 -6.26 -4.69 9.42
CA ASP A 101 -4.91 -4.89 9.95
C ASP A 101 -4.97 -5.72 11.25
N GLU A 102 -5.95 -5.49 12.12
CA GLU A 102 -6.21 -6.31 13.31
C GLU A 102 -6.39 -7.78 12.96
N TYR A 103 -7.28 -8.06 11.99
CA TYR A 103 -7.52 -9.42 11.53
C TYR A 103 -6.23 -10.12 11.08
N LEU A 104 -5.39 -9.46 10.29
CA LEU A 104 -4.13 -10.02 9.82
C LEU A 104 -3.16 -10.30 10.98
N VAL A 105 -3.08 -9.38 11.93
CA VAL A 105 -2.22 -9.51 13.12
C VAL A 105 -2.64 -10.72 13.96
N ARG A 106 -3.92 -10.83 14.28
CA ARG A 106 -4.43 -11.95 15.10
C ARG A 106 -4.33 -13.30 14.38
N ALA A 107 -4.45 -13.31 13.05
CA ALA A 107 -4.20 -14.52 12.25
C ALA A 107 -2.73 -14.97 12.37
N TYR A 108 -1.77 -14.03 12.37
CA TYR A 108 -0.36 -14.31 12.59
C TYR A 108 -0.10 -14.89 13.99
N GLU A 109 -0.64 -14.26 15.04
CA GLU A 109 -0.48 -14.73 16.44
C GLU A 109 -1.11 -16.11 16.64
N LYS A 110 -2.30 -16.36 16.08
CA LYS A 110 -2.98 -17.67 16.14
C LYS A 110 -2.12 -18.79 15.53
N LYS A 111 -1.23 -18.47 14.60
CA LYS A 111 -0.27 -19.42 14.03
C LYS A 111 1.01 -19.58 14.86
N GLY A 112 1.07 -18.97 16.04
CA GLY A 112 2.22 -19.01 16.93
C GLY A 112 3.29 -17.94 16.64
N GLY A 113 2.96 -16.94 15.83
CA GLY A 113 3.82 -15.81 15.56
C GLY A 113 4.02 -14.92 16.79
N LYS A 114 5.23 -14.48 17.05
CA LYS A 114 5.54 -13.56 18.16
C LYS A 114 5.39 -12.11 17.70
N LEU A 115 4.49 -11.36 18.32
CA LEU A 115 4.32 -9.92 18.15
C LEU A 115 4.67 -9.18 19.42
N LEU A 116 5.43 -8.09 19.30
CA LEU A 116 5.70 -7.12 20.35
C LEU A 116 5.02 -5.80 19.96
N GLU A 117 3.79 -5.61 20.46
CA GLU A 117 3.03 -4.36 20.33
C GLU A 117 3.55 -3.29 21.30
N ASN A 118 3.20 -2.03 21.07
CA ASN A 118 3.61 -0.88 21.88
C ASN A 118 5.13 -0.83 22.14
N THR A 119 5.90 -1.34 21.17
CA THR A 119 7.35 -1.52 21.37
C THR A 119 8.12 -0.65 20.39
N LYS A 120 8.89 0.29 20.93
CA LYS A 120 9.75 1.18 20.13
C LYS A 120 11.17 0.64 20.08
N ILE A 121 11.81 0.79 18.92
CA ILE A 121 13.22 0.50 18.74
C ILE A 121 14.02 1.73 19.17
N LYS A 122 14.99 1.52 20.08
CA LYS A 122 15.91 2.55 20.53
C LYS A 122 17.14 2.63 19.63
N ASN A 123 17.67 1.46 19.24
CA ASN A 123 18.83 1.35 18.37
C ASN A 123 18.79 0.06 17.54
N THR A 124 19.41 0.11 16.37
CA THR A 124 19.64 -1.07 15.53
C THR A 124 21.14 -1.15 15.22
N ASP A 125 21.82 -2.03 15.93
CA ASP A 125 23.23 -2.38 15.72
C ASP A 125 23.30 -3.52 14.68
N THR A 126 23.48 -3.13 13.43
CA THR A 126 23.51 -4.08 12.32
C THR A 126 24.86 -4.78 12.17
N GLU A 127 25.93 -4.29 12.81
CA GLU A 127 27.24 -4.96 12.82
C GLU A 127 27.23 -6.18 13.76
N ASN A 128 26.58 -6.04 14.92
CA ASN A 128 26.45 -7.12 15.90
C ASN A 128 25.13 -7.89 15.78
N ASN A 129 24.27 -7.54 14.82
CA ASN A 129 22.95 -8.11 14.60
C ASN A 129 22.05 -8.02 15.85
N ILE A 130 22.00 -6.85 16.47
CA ILE A 130 21.23 -6.57 17.70
C ILE A 130 20.28 -5.40 17.50
N ILE A 131 19.01 -5.60 17.84
CA ILE A 131 18.04 -4.54 18.05
C ILE A 131 17.90 -4.31 19.56
N THR A 132 18.08 -3.05 19.98
CA THR A 132 17.81 -2.62 21.35
C THR A 132 16.45 -1.95 21.41
N LEU A 133 15.56 -2.44 22.25
CA LEU A 133 14.23 -1.89 22.48
C LEU A 133 14.27 -0.70 23.46
N SER A 134 13.16 0.05 23.53
CA SER A 134 13.06 1.22 24.43
C SER A 134 13.17 0.89 25.92
N ASP A 135 12.88 -0.34 26.31
CA ASP A 135 13.06 -0.88 27.66
C ASP A 135 14.46 -1.48 27.92
N ASN A 136 15.40 -1.27 27.00
CA ASN A 136 16.77 -1.79 26.96
C ASN A 136 16.89 -3.32 26.79
N GLN A 137 15.83 -4.02 26.46
CA GLN A 137 15.94 -5.42 26.05
C GLN A 137 16.63 -5.52 24.69
N ASN A 138 17.46 -6.56 24.51
CA ASN A 138 18.18 -6.85 23.29
C ASN A 138 17.60 -8.07 22.56
N ILE A 139 17.40 -7.92 21.26
CA ILE A 139 16.96 -8.98 20.36
C ILE A 139 18.07 -9.20 19.32
N LYS A 140 18.60 -10.42 19.26
CA LYS A 140 19.53 -10.84 18.21
C LYS A 140 18.76 -11.42 17.03
N PHE A 141 19.30 -11.22 15.81
CA PHE A 141 18.68 -11.68 14.57
C PHE A 141 19.72 -12.16 13.59
N LYS A 142 19.30 -12.95 12.58
CA LYS A 142 20.10 -13.21 11.37
C LYS A 142 19.76 -12.24 10.27
N TYR A 143 18.47 -11.95 10.10
CA TYR A 143 17.93 -11.03 9.08
C TYR A 143 16.90 -10.06 9.67
N ILE A 144 16.82 -8.86 9.10
CA ILE A 144 15.77 -7.88 9.38
C ILE A 144 14.91 -7.68 8.12
N ILE A 145 13.59 -7.58 8.32
CA ILE A 145 12.67 -7.06 7.31
C ILE A 145 12.14 -5.71 7.80
N GLY A 146 12.42 -4.65 7.05
CA GLY A 146 11.87 -3.32 7.27
C GLY A 146 10.50 -3.19 6.62
N ALA A 147 9.44 -3.18 7.43
CA ALA A 147 8.04 -3.08 7.06
C ALA A 147 7.33 -1.89 7.75
N ASP A 148 8.10 -0.89 8.17
CA ASP A 148 7.69 0.23 9.03
C ASP A 148 7.12 1.44 8.28
N GLY A 149 6.86 1.25 6.96
CA GLY A 149 6.15 2.21 6.14
C GLY A 149 7.01 3.36 5.59
N ALA A 150 6.34 4.32 4.95
CA ALA A 150 6.99 5.38 4.18
C ALA A 150 7.95 6.28 4.98
N VAL A 151 7.67 6.47 6.28
CA VAL A 151 8.43 7.34 7.20
C VAL A 151 9.10 6.53 8.32
N GLY A 152 9.26 5.22 8.10
CA GLY A 152 9.92 4.32 9.03
C GLY A 152 11.43 4.54 9.11
N ILE A 153 12.05 4.01 10.15
CA ILE A 153 13.48 4.14 10.40
C ILE A 153 14.33 3.24 9.49
N THR A 154 13.76 2.08 9.06
CA THR A 154 14.52 1.07 8.32
C THR A 154 14.92 1.54 6.92
N ARG A 155 14.10 2.39 6.29
CA ARG A 155 14.38 2.95 4.98
C ARG A 155 15.70 3.72 4.93
N SER A 156 15.98 4.54 5.96
CA SER A 156 17.21 5.31 6.05
C SER A 156 18.47 4.46 6.26
N LEU A 157 18.32 3.21 6.67
CA LEU A 157 19.42 2.26 6.79
C LEU A 157 19.86 1.69 5.42
N VAL A 158 19.01 1.81 4.41
CA VAL A 158 19.32 1.41 3.02
C VAL A 158 19.69 2.61 2.18
N ASP A 159 18.91 3.69 2.26
CA ASP A 159 19.15 4.93 1.52
C ASP A 159 18.70 6.13 2.38
N LYS A 160 19.66 6.96 2.78
CA LYS A 160 19.43 8.13 3.67
C LYS A 160 18.73 9.28 2.96
N ASP A 161 18.87 9.38 1.65
CA ASP A 161 18.42 10.54 0.86
C ASP A 161 17.00 10.38 0.35
N ILE A 162 16.49 9.14 0.30
CA ILE A 162 15.18 8.86 -0.22
C ILE A 162 14.07 9.23 0.78
N LYS A 163 13.21 10.17 0.38
CA LYS A 163 12.05 10.61 1.16
C LYS A 163 10.78 10.34 0.39
N PRO A 164 9.65 10.05 1.06
CA PRO A 164 8.39 9.89 0.36
C PRO A 164 8.01 11.17 -0.38
N ASN A 165 7.62 11.02 -1.64
CA ASN A 165 7.35 12.12 -2.57
C ASN A 165 5.87 12.42 -2.79
N GLY A 166 4.98 11.69 -2.13
CA GLY A 166 3.54 11.92 -2.19
C GLY A 166 3.00 12.34 -0.83
N PHE A 167 1.87 13.04 -0.87
CA PHE A 167 1.14 13.45 0.31
C PHE A 167 -0.35 13.19 0.12
N CYS A 168 -1.02 12.72 1.16
CA CYS A 168 -2.46 12.53 1.19
C CYS A 168 -3.10 13.19 2.39
N LEU A 169 -4.32 13.70 2.19
CA LEU A 169 -5.26 14.08 3.24
C LEU A 169 -6.53 13.23 3.12
N GLN A 170 -7.10 12.91 4.26
CA GLN A 170 -8.32 12.12 4.38
C GLN A 170 -9.16 12.60 5.56
N VAL A 171 -10.47 12.42 5.43
CA VAL A 171 -11.45 12.46 6.51
C VAL A 171 -12.39 11.28 6.36
N ASP A 172 -12.86 10.76 7.47
CA ASP A 172 -13.93 9.76 7.51
C ASP A 172 -15.20 10.47 7.98
N VAL A 173 -16.26 10.43 7.16
CA VAL A 173 -17.51 11.18 7.37
C VAL A 173 -18.67 10.20 7.46
N ASP A 174 -19.47 10.28 8.54
CA ASP A 174 -20.65 9.43 8.70
C ASP A 174 -21.65 9.63 7.55
N LYS A 175 -22.14 8.55 6.97
CA LYS A 175 -23.10 8.61 5.84
C LYS A 175 -24.35 9.38 6.17
N ILE A 176 -24.84 9.33 7.41
CA ILE A 176 -26.03 10.05 7.86
C ILE A 176 -25.90 11.56 7.72
N ASN A 177 -24.66 12.07 7.72
CA ASN A 177 -24.34 13.49 7.58
C ASN A 177 -24.10 13.90 6.12
N THR A 178 -24.38 13.01 5.16
CA THR A 178 -24.13 13.26 3.73
C THR A 178 -25.33 12.86 2.89
N ASN A 179 -25.46 13.47 1.71
CA ASN A 179 -26.42 13.06 0.69
C ASN A 179 -25.85 11.99 -0.26
N TYR A 180 -24.71 11.39 0.08
CA TYR A 180 -24.05 10.41 -0.77
C TYR A 180 -24.66 9.01 -0.56
N ASN A 181 -25.41 8.54 -1.55
CA ASN A 181 -26.16 7.26 -1.51
C ASN A 181 -25.63 6.21 -2.51
N SER A 182 -24.34 6.21 -2.78
CA SER A 182 -23.74 5.25 -3.71
C SER A 182 -22.81 4.29 -2.98
N ASP A 183 -22.86 3.01 -3.34
CA ASP A 183 -21.88 2.00 -2.92
C ASP A 183 -20.72 1.84 -3.93
N LYS A 184 -20.69 2.70 -4.96
CA LYS A 184 -19.59 2.72 -5.94
C LYS A 184 -18.41 3.52 -5.41
N MET A 185 -17.22 3.06 -5.68
CA MET A 185 -16.02 3.88 -5.53
C MET A 185 -16.10 5.07 -6.48
N SER A 186 -15.64 6.23 -6.05
CA SER A 186 -15.50 7.40 -6.92
C SER A 186 -14.06 7.91 -6.92
N MET A 187 -13.52 8.17 -8.10
CA MET A 187 -12.17 8.70 -8.28
C MET A 187 -12.21 10.02 -9.08
N TYR A 188 -11.62 11.07 -8.52
CA TYR A 188 -11.64 12.43 -9.02
C TYR A 188 -10.24 12.86 -9.47
N TYR A 189 -9.92 12.65 -10.73
CA TYR A 189 -8.61 13.01 -11.27
C TYR A 189 -8.47 14.52 -11.51
N GLY A 190 -7.26 15.04 -11.30
CA GLY A 190 -6.94 16.45 -11.56
C GLY A 190 -7.40 17.42 -10.47
N VAL A 191 -7.80 16.93 -9.29
CA VAL A 191 -8.03 17.75 -8.07
C VAL A 191 -6.70 18.26 -7.51
N LEU A 192 -5.62 17.54 -7.72
CA LEU A 192 -4.23 17.94 -7.46
C LEU A 192 -3.39 17.75 -8.72
N PRO A 193 -2.27 18.49 -8.87
CA PRO A 193 -1.25 18.16 -9.86
C PRO A 193 -0.73 16.73 -9.63
N TYR A 194 -0.75 15.90 -10.67
CA TYR A 194 -0.30 14.50 -10.60
C TYR A 194 -0.95 13.69 -9.47
N GLY A 195 -2.24 13.97 -9.18
CA GLY A 195 -2.96 13.36 -8.08
C GLY A 195 -4.47 13.21 -8.34
N TYR A 196 -5.16 12.50 -7.47
CA TYR A 196 -6.60 12.28 -7.54
C TYR A 196 -7.24 12.33 -6.16
N GLY A 197 -8.55 12.64 -6.11
CA GLY A 197 -9.39 12.48 -4.94
C GLY A 197 -10.19 11.19 -5.00
N TRP A 198 -10.67 10.75 -3.86
CA TRP A 198 -11.55 9.59 -3.75
C TRP A 198 -12.71 9.82 -2.80
N ILE A 199 -13.80 9.09 -3.06
CA ILE A 199 -14.87 8.80 -2.12
C ILE A 199 -15.05 7.29 -2.14
N PHE A 200 -14.68 6.61 -1.04
CA PHE A 200 -14.80 5.17 -0.88
C PHE A 200 -15.80 4.87 0.22
N PRO A 201 -17.02 4.46 -0.14
CA PRO A 201 -18.06 4.20 0.83
C PRO A 201 -17.74 2.94 1.66
N LYS A 202 -18.06 3.02 2.95
CA LYS A 202 -18.17 1.90 3.88
C LYS A 202 -19.66 1.75 4.25
N LYS A 203 -20.03 0.79 5.08
CA LYS A 203 -21.45 0.68 5.48
C LYS A 203 -21.95 1.94 6.17
N ASN A 204 -21.23 2.44 7.16
CA ASN A 204 -21.67 3.51 8.04
C ASN A 204 -21.06 4.88 7.71
N HIS A 205 -19.92 4.91 7.01
CA HIS A 205 -19.19 6.15 6.71
C HIS A 205 -18.62 6.17 5.29
N LEU A 206 -18.11 7.32 4.89
CA LEU A 206 -17.35 7.53 3.67
C LEU A 206 -15.90 7.82 4.05
N SER A 207 -14.95 7.11 3.44
CA SER A 207 -13.57 7.55 3.43
C SER A 207 -13.39 8.52 2.26
N VAL A 208 -13.12 9.77 2.55
CA VAL A 208 -12.97 10.84 1.57
C VAL A 208 -11.56 11.40 1.68
N GLY A 209 -10.88 11.53 0.56
CA GLY A 209 -9.52 12.05 0.58
C GLY A 209 -8.98 12.38 -0.79
N PHE A 210 -7.75 12.83 -0.81
CA PHE A 210 -6.97 12.96 -2.02
C PHE A 210 -5.49 12.58 -1.78
N ILE A 211 -4.81 12.28 -2.87
CA ILE A 211 -3.39 11.99 -2.92
C ILE A 211 -2.78 12.67 -4.14
N GLY A 212 -1.55 13.13 -4.03
CA GLY A 212 -0.78 13.67 -5.15
C GLY A 212 0.71 13.74 -4.84
N GLU A 213 1.51 14.12 -5.84
CA GLU A 213 2.91 14.44 -5.63
C GLU A 213 3.03 15.64 -4.69
N TYR A 214 3.94 15.53 -3.70
CA TYR A 214 4.13 16.59 -2.71
C TYR A 214 4.82 17.81 -3.31
N ASP A 215 4.16 18.94 -3.20
CA ASP A 215 4.74 20.26 -3.52
C ASP A 215 4.52 21.20 -2.33
N LYS A 216 5.61 21.72 -1.76
CA LYS A 216 5.58 22.65 -0.63
C LYS A 216 4.85 23.97 -0.91
N LYS A 217 4.57 24.28 -2.18
CA LYS A 217 3.83 25.49 -2.60
C LYS A 217 2.31 25.31 -2.50
N ILE A 218 1.81 24.09 -2.31
CA ILE A 218 0.39 23.78 -2.24
C ILE A 218 -0.09 23.85 -0.79
N ASP A 219 -1.12 24.65 -0.53
CA ASP A 219 -1.87 24.56 0.72
C ASP A 219 -2.87 23.39 0.62
N TYR A 220 -2.41 22.23 1.05
CA TYR A 220 -3.21 21.00 0.97
C TYR A 220 -4.51 21.06 1.74
N LYS A 221 -4.57 21.79 2.86
CA LYS A 221 -5.82 21.93 3.63
C LYS A 221 -6.84 22.74 2.87
N CYS A 222 -6.42 23.85 2.28
CA CYS A 222 -7.29 24.67 1.43
C CYS A 222 -7.77 23.93 0.18
N GLU A 223 -6.87 23.20 -0.50
CA GLU A 223 -7.28 22.38 -1.67
C GLU A 223 -8.22 21.23 -1.27
N PHE A 224 -8.06 20.68 -0.08
CA PHE A 224 -8.95 19.63 0.42
C PHE A 224 -10.34 20.17 0.75
N GLU A 225 -10.44 21.34 1.36
CA GLU A 225 -11.73 22.02 1.58
C GLU A 225 -12.47 22.31 0.28
N LYS A 226 -11.74 22.78 -0.75
CA LYS A 226 -12.32 22.98 -2.08
C LYS A 226 -12.85 21.66 -2.66
N PHE A 227 -12.08 20.58 -2.52
CA PHE A 227 -12.50 19.26 -2.99
C PHE A 227 -13.77 18.80 -2.25
N LEU A 228 -13.79 18.89 -0.91
CA LEU A 228 -14.94 18.51 -0.09
C LEU A 228 -16.20 19.32 -0.47
N SER A 229 -16.04 20.63 -0.61
CA SER A 229 -17.14 21.52 -1.05
C SER A 229 -17.69 21.12 -2.42
N ASN A 230 -16.80 20.80 -3.38
CA ASN A 230 -17.20 20.41 -4.73
C ASN A 230 -17.98 19.08 -4.76
N VAL A 231 -17.71 18.19 -3.81
CA VAL A 231 -18.43 16.89 -3.70
C VAL A 231 -19.58 16.94 -2.68
N GLY A 232 -19.90 18.11 -2.13
CA GLY A 232 -21.04 18.32 -1.23
C GLY A 232 -20.84 17.72 0.16
N ILE A 233 -19.61 17.64 0.64
CA ILE A 233 -19.27 17.12 1.96
C ILE A 233 -18.77 18.25 2.85
N ASN A 234 -19.38 18.38 4.04
CA ASN A 234 -19.00 19.35 5.06
C ASN A 234 -18.43 18.60 6.27
N CYS A 235 -17.27 19.01 6.73
CA CYS A 235 -16.65 18.52 7.96
C CYS A 235 -15.67 19.56 8.51
N ASP A 236 -15.28 19.41 9.77
CA ASP A 236 -14.35 20.33 10.41
C ASP A 236 -12.91 20.04 9.94
N ARG A 237 -12.14 21.12 9.76
CA ARG A 237 -10.73 21.05 9.37
C ARG A 237 -9.86 20.29 10.38
N SER A 238 -10.26 20.25 11.64
CA SER A 238 -9.57 19.49 12.72
C SER A 238 -9.64 17.98 12.53
N GLU A 239 -10.61 17.47 11.75
CA GLU A 239 -10.78 16.06 11.43
C GLU A 239 -9.82 15.57 10.33
N PHE A 240 -9.16 16.48 9.62
CA PHE A 240 -8.25 16.14 8.53
C PHE A 240 -7.03 15.40 9.04
N LYS A 241 -6.82 14.20 8.50
CA LYS A 241 -5.64 13.36 8.77
C LYS A 241 -4.73 13.35 7.55
N GLY A 242 -3.44 13.60 7.75
CA GLY A 242 -2.45 13.63 6.67
C GLY A 242 -1.36 12.58 6.82
N ALA A 243 -0.84 12.09 5.70
CA ALA A 243 0.30 11.20 5.70
C ALA A 243 1.16 11.35 4.43
N PHE A 244 2.46 11.14 4.59
CA PHE A 244 3.36 10.97 3.45
C PHE A 244 3.30 9.53 2.93
N ILE A 245 3.43 9.37 1.61
CA ILE A 245 3.38 8.10 0.90
C ILE A 245 4.41 8.11 -0.24
N PRO A 246 5.07 7.00 -0.58
CA PRO A 246 5.96 6.90 -1.73
C PRO A 246 5.14 6.76 -3.02
N PHE A 247 4.73 7.89 -3.61
CA PHE A 247 3.84 7.91 -4.77
C PHE A 247 4.62 7.83 -6.10
N GLY A 248 5.03 6.62 -6.44
CA GLY A 248 5.85 6.33 -7.62
C GLY A 248 7.36 6.51 -7.40
N GLN A 249 7.80 6.66 -6.18
CA GLN A 249 9.20 6.66 -5.78
C GLN A 249 9.55 5.35 -5.07
N TYR A 250 10.48 4.59 -5.61
CA TYR A 250 10.85 3.27 -5.12
C TYR A 250 12.36 3.08 -5.11
N LEU A 251 12.83 2.11 -4.34
CA LEU A 251 14.21 1.65 -4.34
C LEU A 251 14.40 0.55 -5.39
N ASN A 252 15.38 0.72 -6.27
CA ASN A 252 15.73 -0.32 -7.26
C ASN A 252 16.30 -1.57 -6.59
N LYS A 253 17.06 -1.38 -5.52
CA LYS A 253 17.64 -2.42 -4.68
C LYS A 253 17.22 -2.16 -3.23
N PRO A 254 16.05 -2.66 -2.79
CA PRO A 254 15.52 -2.41 -1.45
C PRO A 254 16.15 -3.35 -0.41
N ILE A 255 17.48 -3.43 -0.41
CA ILE A 255 18.27 -4.31 0.46
C ILE A 255 19.58 -3.63 0.82
N ASN A 256 20.02 -3.84 2.05
CA ASN A 256 21.38 -3.57 2.50
C ASN A 256 21.99 -4.88 3.00
N GLN A 257 22.93 -5.45 2.22
CA GLN A 257 23.54 -6.75 2.52
C GLN A 257 24.37 -6.70 3.80
N ASP A 258 25.17 -5.64 3.97
CA ASP A 258 26.06 -5.50 5.13
C ASP A 258 25.27 -5.46 6.45
N LYS A 259 23.95 -5.17 6.35
CA LYS A 259 23.02 -5.08 7.48
C LYS A 259 22.02 -6.22 7.54
N ASN A 260 22.09 -7.20 6.62
CA ASN A 260 21.12 -8.28 6.50
C ASN A 260 19.66 -7.77 6.50
N LEU A 261 19.44 -6.61 5.86
CA LEU A 261 18.16 -5.85 5.92
C LEU A 261 17.50 -5.80 4.53
N LEU A 262 16.27 -6.30 4.45
CA LEU A 262 15.39 -6.20 3.28
C LEU A 262 14.22 -5.26 3.60
N LEU A 263 13.90 -4.35 2.67
CA LEU A 263 12.75 -3.46 2.80
C LEU A 263 11.57 -3.97 1.98
N VAL A 264 10.35 -3.80 2.51
CA VAL A 264 9.10 -4.24 1.89
C VAL A 264 8.03 -3.15 1.94
N GLY A 265 7.02 -3.25 1.09
CA GLY A 265 5.88 -2.32 1.05
C GLY A 265 6.31 -0.86 0.90
N ASP A 266 5.66 0.03 1.66
CA ASP A 266 5.93 1.47 1.60
C ASP A 266 7.38 1.82 2.04
N ALA A 267 8.03 1.00 2.87
CA ALA A 267 9.43 1.20 3.25
C ALA A 267 10.36 1.05 2.04
N ALA A 268 10.04 0.14 1.12
CA ALA A 268 10.74 0.00 -0.17
C ALA A 268 10.23 0.96 -1.26
N GLY A 269 9.13 1.67 -1.00
CA GLY A 269 8.49 2.56 -1.97
C GLY A 269 7.54 1.87 -2.92
N PHE A 270 7.02 0.71 -2.57
CA PHE A 270 6.19 -0.11 -3.45
C PHE A 270 4.71 0.31 -3.40
N VAL A 271 4.43 1.46 -4.00
CA VAL A 271 3.09 2.02 -4.18
C VAL A 271 2.89 2.38 -5.66
N ASP A 272 1.76 1.97 -6.21
CA ASP A 272 1.40 2.28 -7.59
C ASP A 272 1.26 3.79 -7.80
N PRO A 273 1.93 4.36 -8.81
CA PRO A 273 1.95 5.81 -9.02
C PRO A 273 0.67 6.39 -9.62
N ILE A 274 -0.26 5.57 -10.11
CA ILE A 274 -1.51 6.01 -10.75
C ILE A 274 -2.69 5.80 -9.82
N THR A 275 -2.77 4.63 -9.18
CA THR A 275 -3.89 4.24 -8.33
C THR A 275 -3.65 4.48 -6.84
N GLY A 276 -2.40 4.64 -6.42
CA GLY A 276 -2.03 4.62 -5.01
C GLY A 276 -2.17 3.24 -4.35
N GLU A 277 -2.35 2.15 -5.13
CA GLU A 277 -2.43 0.81 -4.60
C GLU A 277 -1.11 0.42 -3.95
N GLY A 278 -1.11 0.25 -2.62
CA GLY A 278 0.05 -0.17 -1.84
C GLY A 278 -0.13 -1.53 -1.19
N ILE A 279 -1.38 -1.91 -0.81
CA ILE A 279 -1.62 -3.11 0.00
C ILE A 279 -1.23 -4.39 -0.76
N TYR A 280 -1.56 -4.50 -2.04
CA TYR A 280 -1.14 -5.63 -2.88
C TYR A 280 0.38 -5.77 -2.93
N PHE A 281 1.08 -4.69 -3.26
CA PHE A 281 2.55 -4.71 -3.34
C PHE A 281 3.20 -4.90 -1.96
N ALA A 282 2.55 -4.43 -0.89
CA ALA A 282 3.02 -4.68 0.47
C ALA A 282 2.99 -6.18 0.81
N VAL A 283 1.86 -6.85 0.58
CA VAL A 283 1.72 -8.30 0.80
C VAL A 283 2.70 -9.08 -0.09
N LEU A 284 2.75 -8.75 -1.39
CA LEU A 284 3.61 -9.43 -2.36
C LEU A 284 5.10 -9.29 -2.02
N SER A 285 5.56 -8.08 -1.72
CA SER A 285 6.97 -7.86 -1.37
C SER A 285 7.35 -8.49 -0.03
N GLY A 286 6.43 -8.50 0.94
CA GLY A 286 6.62 -9.20 2.20
C GLY A 286 6.82 -10.71 2.00
N LEU A 287 5.98 -11.32 1.14
CA LEU A 287 6.14 -12.71 0.74
C LEU A 287 7.49 -12.94 0.05
N LYS A 288 7.85 -12.11 -0.94
CA LYS A 288 9.09 -12.26 -1.69
C LYS A 288 10.35 -12.11 -0.82
N ALA A 289 10.35 -11.14 0.09
CA ALA A 289 11.45 -10.97 1.05
C ALA A 289 11.61 -12.21 1.96
N SER A 290 10.49 -12.72 2.47
CA SER A 290 10.52 -13.91 3.32
C SER A 290 10.93 -15.17 2.58
N GLU A 291 10.49 -15.37 1.33
CA GLU A 291 10.93 -16.47 0.46
C GLU A 291 12.44 -16.41 0.23
N THR A 292 12.99 -15.23 -0.09
CA THR A 292 14.42 -15.00 -0.27
C THR A 292 15.21 -15.34 0.99
N ILE A 293 14.76 -14.88 2.16
CA ILE A 293 15.43 -15.19 3.43
C ILE A 293 15.37 -16.69 3.75
N VAL A 294 14.24 -17.35 3.51
CA VAL A 294 14.08 -18.78 3.71
C VAL A 294 15.06 -19.56 2.83
N LYS A 295 15.22 -19.18 1.56
CA LYS A 295 16.23 -19.75 0.66
C LYS A 295 17.64 -19.53 1.21
N ALA A 296 17.99 -18.30 1.64
CA ALA A 296 19.30 -17.96 2.16
C ALA A 296 19.66 -18.73 3.45
N ILE A 297 18.70 -19.01 4.31
CA ILE A 297 18.93 -19.79 5.53
C ILE A 297 19.07 -21.28 5.25
N LYS A 298 18.33 -21.80 4.27
CA LYS A 298 18.33 -23.24 3.92
C LYS A 298 19.43 -23.64 2.93
N ASN A 299 19.81 -22.73 2.04
CA ASN A 299 20.80 -22.92 1.00
C ASN A 299 21.87 -21.83 1.12
N GLU A 300 23.04 -22.17 1.60
CA GLU A 300 24.09 -21.21 1.96
C GLU A 300 24.74 -20.46 0.77
N ASP A 301 24.43 -20.83 -0.48
CA ASP A 301 25.11 -20.32 -1.70
C ASP A 301 24.32 -19.32 -2.54
N ILE A 302 23.30 -18.63 -1.99
CA ILE A 302 22.60 -17.61 -2.76
C ILE A 302 23.14 -16.20 -2.50
N ASN A 303 23.32 -15.42 -3.56
CA ASN A 303 23.47 -13.97 -3.42
C ASN A 303 22.11 -13.34 -3.12
N ILE A 304 21.88 -12.99 -1.85
CA ILE A 304 20.60 -12.48 -1.37
C ILE A 304 20.20 -11.15 -2.04
N ILE A 305 21.18 -10.33 -2.48
CA ILE A 305 20.89 -9.07 -3.18
C ILE A 305 20.28 -9.35 -4.54
N ASP A 306 20.91 -10.21 -5.31
CA ASP A 306 20.50 -10.51 -6.68
C ASP A 306 19.16 -11.26 -6.66
N GLU A 307 19.00 -12.22 -5.74
CA GLU A 307 17.76 -12.97 -5.58
C GLU A 307 16.60 -12.05 -5.19
N TYR A 308 16.73 -11.21 -4.16
CA TYR A 308 15.64 -10.32 -3.76
C TYR A 308 15.36 -9.26 -4.81
N THR A 309 16.37 -8.70 -5.44
CA THR A 309 16.21 -7.72 -6.52
C THR A 309 15.45 -8.34 -7.70
N TYR A 310 15.75 -9.59 -8.04
CA TYR A 310 15.04 -10.35 -9.08
C TYR A 310 13.57 -10.60 -8.69
N GLU A 311 13.32 -11.08 -7.47
CA GLU A 311 11.97 -11.38 -6.98
C GLU A 311 11.05 -10.16 -6.98
N VAL A 312 11.57 -8.94 -6.70
CA VAL A 312 10.78 -7.70 -6.73
C VAL A 312 10.85 -6.94 -8.06
N TYR A 313 11.55 -7.48 -9.05
CA TYR A 313 11.71 -6.81 -10.36
C TYR A 313 10.37 -6.44 -11.02
N ASN A 314 9.39 -7.33 -10.96
CA ASN A 314 8.08 -7.06 -11.56
C ASN A 314 7.38 -5.89 -10.85
N ILE A 315 7.54 -5.73 -9.54
CA ILE A 315 7.00 -4.60 -8.77
C ILE A 315 7.69 -3.31 -9.22
N THR A 316 9.02 -3.28 -9.20
CA THR A 316 9.79 -2.08 -9.54
C THR A 316 9.58 -1.65 -11.00
N ASN A 317 9.51 -2.62 -11.92
CA ASN A 317 9.25 -2.37 -13.34
C ASN A 317 7.82 -1.84 -13.58
N SER A 318 6.81 -2.37 -12.89
CA SER A 318 5.45 -1.85 -12.93
C SER A 318 5.39 -0.40 -12.46
N ILE A 319 5.98 -0.08 -11.31
CA ILE A 319 6.03 1.28 -10.76
C ILE A 319 6.76 2.23 -11.72
N LYS A 320 7.88 1.79 -12.30
CA LYS A 320 8.64 2.56 -13.30
C LYS A 320 7.82 2.91 -14.54
N LYS A 321 7.11 1.93 -15.10
CA LYS A 321 6.22 2.11 -16.26
C LYS A 321 5.03 2.99 -15.89
N GLY A 322 4.39 2.74 -14.75
CA GLY A 322 3.29 3.54 -14.22
C GLY A 322 3.67 5.00 -14.00
N SER A 323 4.87 5.29 -13.48
CA SER A 323 5.35 6.65 -13.29
C SER A 323 5.53 7.42 -14.60
N LYS A 324 5.96 6.74 -15.69
CA LYS A 324 6.00 7.34 -17.02
C LYS A 324 4.60 7.60 -17.57
N LEU A 325 3.70 6.62 -17.44
CA LEU A 325 2.32 6.74 -17.90
C LEU A 325 1.55 7.81 -17.13
N LYS A 326 1.78 7.95 -15.80
CA LYS A 326 1.21 9.03 -14.99
C LYS A 326 1.49 10.40 -15.61
N LYS A 327 2.73 10.68 -16.00
CA LYS A 327 3.08 11.95 -16.65
C LYS A 327 2.29 12.16 -17.95
N VAL A 328 2.12 11.12 -18.78
CA VAL A 328 1.32 11.20 -20.01
C VAL A 328 -0.15 11.48 -19.67
N ILE A 329 -0.73 10.76 -18.73
CA ILE A 329 -2.13 10.93 -18.30
C ILE A 329 -2.38 12.37 -17.87
N TYR A 330 -1.53 12.93 -17.02
CA TYR A 330 -1.76 14.27 -16.46
C TYR A 330 -1.46 15.40 -17.46
N ASN A 331 -0.49 15.21 -18.37
CA ASN A 331 -0.20 16.18 -19.42
C ASN A 331 -1.30 16.22 -20.52
N TYR A 332 -1.93 15.09 -20.78
CA TYR A 332 -2.98 14.94 -21.80
C TYR A 332 -4.34 14.53 -21.19
N LYS A 333 -4.63 14.98 -19.98
CA LYS A 333 -5.81 14.52 -19.22
C LYS A 333 -7.12 14.70 -19.97
N ASN A 334 -7.37 15.85 -20.61
CA ASN A 334 -8.65 16.11 -21.26
C ASN A 334 -8.97 15.12 -22.38
N PRO A 335 -8.10 14.89 -23.41
CA PRO A 335 -8.38 13.91 -24.44
C PRO A 335 -8.43 12.47 -23.90
N ILE A 336 -7.58 12.12 -22.92
CA ILE A 336 -7.55 10.77 -22.35
C ILE A 336 -8.85 10.48 -21.60
N PHE A 337 -9.28 11.33 -20.67
CA PHE A 337 -10.53 11.12 -19.94
C PHE A 337 -11.77 11.23 -20.84
N ASN A 338 -11.73 12.07 -21.88
CA ASN A 338 -12.80 12.12 -22.84
C ASN A 338 -12.93 10.82 -23.66
N SER A 339 -11.82 10.18 -24.01
CA SER A 339 -11.83 8.87 -24.68
C SER A 339 -12.41 7.74 -23.81
N MET A 340 -12.28 7.83 -22.47
CA MET A 340 -12.83 6.85 -21.53
C MET A 340 -14.38 6.81 -21.52
N LYS A 341 -15.08 7.80 -22.08
CA LYS A 341 -16.53 7.76 -22.30
C LYS A 341 -16.94 6.62 -23.23
N ASN A 342 -16.05 6.19 -24.13
CA ASN A 342 -16.22 4.94 -24.83
C ASN A 342 -15.99 3.78 -23.83
N LYS A 343 -17.04 3.00 -23.57
CA LYS A 343 -17.02 1.91 -22.58
C LYS A 343 -15.90 0.89 -22.79
N LYS A 344 -15.56 0.56 -24.05
CA LYS A 344 -14.47 -0.37 -24.36
C LYS A 344 -13.11 0.23 -23.98
N ILE A 345 -12.87 1.48 -24.35
CA ILE A 345 -11.63 2.20 -24.03
C ILE A 345 -11.53 2.41 -22.53
N GLY A 346 -12.59 2.89 -21.87
CA GLY A 346 -12.61 3.09 -20.42
C GLY A 346 -12.34 1.80 -19.66
N SER A 347 -13.01 0.71 -20.02
CA SER A 347 -12.79 -0.61 -19.43
C SER A 347 -11.35 -1.12 -19.63
N PHE A 348 -10.80 -0.96 -20.84
CA PHE A 348 -9.42 -1.32 -21.13
C PHE A 348 -8.44 -0.51 -20.26
N MET A 349 -8.56 0.82 -20.26
CA MET A 349 -7.66 1.68 -19.50
C MET A 349 -7.73 1.41 -18.01
N PHE A 350 -8.90 1.19 -17.45
CA PHE A 350 -9.04 0.95 -16.03
C PHE A 350 -8.67 -0.49 -15.66
N ASN A 351 -9.29 -1.48 -16.27
CA ASN A 351 -9.13 -2.87 -15.84
C ASN A 351 -7.79 -3.49 -16.25
N ASP A 352 -7.32 -3.22 -17.46
CA ASP A 352 -6.09 -3.85 -17.96
C ASP A 352 -4.84 -3.08 -17.55
N CYS A 353 -4.91 -1.74 -17.47
CA CYS A 353 -3.74 -0.93 -17.09
C CYS A 353 -3.73 -0.62 -15.60
N VAL A 354 -4.84 -0.09 -15.08
CA VAL A 354 -4.89 0.45 -13.72
C VAL A 354 -5.12 -0.67 -12.69
N TYR A 355 -6.19 -1.45 -12.83
CA TYR A 355 -6.55 -2.50 -11.88
C TYR A 355 -5.49 -3.60 -11.77
N ASN A 356 -4.90 -4.00 -12.89
CA ASN A 356 -3.86 -5.02 -12.93
C ASN A 356 -2.44 -4.46 -12.73
N SER A 357 -2.29 -3.13 -12.63
CA SER A 357 -0.99 -2.44 -12.61
C SER A 357 -0.10 -2.86 -13.78
N ASN A 358 -0.71 -3.17 -14.93
CA ASN A 358 -0.04 -3.58 -16.17
C ASN A 358 0.07 -2.39 -17.12
N TYR A 359 1.20 -1.74 -17.13
CA TYR A 359 1.47 -0.53 -17.91
C TYR A 359 2.17 -0.82 -19.25
N ASP A 360 2.21 -2.06 -19.70
CA ASP A 360 2.72 -2.46 -21.02
C ASP A 360 1.62 -2.37 -22.09
N ILE A 361 1.19 -1.13 -22.35
CA ILE A 361 0.03 -0.82 -23.19
C ILE A 361 0.20 -1.41 -24.60
N LEU A 362 1.39 -1.32 -25.19
CA LEU A 362 1.65 -1.84 -26.55
C LEU A 362 1.51 -3.35 -26.62
N LYS A 363 2.03 -4.07 -25.62
CA LYS A 363 1.91 -5.53 -25.53
C LYS A 363 0.44 -5.94 -25.34
N THR A 364 -0.30 -5.19 -24.55
CA THR A 364 -1.71 -5.48 -24.26
C THR A 364 -2.60 -5.20 -25.46
N LEU A 365 -2.34 -4.15 -26.23
CA LEU A 365 -3.04 -3.83 -27.48
C LEU A 365 -2.78 -4.90 -28.54
N ASN A 366 -1.53 -5.35 -28.73
CA ASN A 366 -1.18 -6.39 -29.69
C ASN A 366 -1.83 -7.74 -29.36
N ASN A 367 -1.99 -8.07 -28.08
CA ASN A 367 -2.60 -9.34 -27.65
C ASN A 367 -4.13 -9.36 -27.79
N LYS A 368 -4.79 -8.21 -27.87
CA LYS A 368 -6.26 -8.11 -27.90
C LYS A 368 -6.86 -7.89 -29.27
N ARG A 369 -6.07 -7.62 -30.32
CA ARG A 369 -6.59 -7.26 -31.67
C ARG A 369 -7.86 -6.41 -31.54
N LEU A 370 -7.72 -5.21 -30.96
CA LEU A 370 -8.79 -4.21 -30.90
C LEU A 370 -9.02 -3.57 -32.27
#